data_d12c56e69f89b9b835052b3e9e9d6d15
#
_entry.id   d12c56e69f89b9b835052b3e9e9d6d15
#
_cell.length_a   1.000
_cell.length_b   1.000
_cell.length_c   1.000
_cell.angle_alpha   90.00
_cell.angle_beta   90.00
_cell.angle_gamma   90.00
#
_symmetry.space_group_name_H-M   'P 1'
#
loop_
_entity.id
_entity.type
_entity.pdbx_description
1 polymer ?
#
loop_
_entity_poly.entity_id
_entity_poly.type
_entity_poly.pdbx_seq_one_letter_code
_entity_poly.pdbx_strand_id
1 'polypeptide(L)'
;HVDSSKSSTTWAKENAELSGLSPEEIRFIVEDVRGFVKREIRRGAKYDGILLDPPAFGRGAKDEVWKIEEVLLPLLELLRELLADTPNSFFLLNGYASGYAPLSFLQLVEGVFAPKSAQYGEMRIAESGTERELPCGMYVRFVR
;
A
#
# COMPACT_ATOMS: atom_id res chain seq x y z
N HIS A 1 10.68 -0.70 -1.27
CA HIS A 1 9.80 -1.83 -0.96
C HIS A 1 10.05 -2.31 0.46
N VAL A 2 8.98 -2.41 1.26
CA VAL A 2 9.02 -2.85 2.66
C VAL A 2 8.02 -3.98 2.83
N ASP A 3 8.47 -5.13 3.31
CA ASP A 3 7.63 -6.28 3.63
C ASP A 3 8.24 -7.05 4.80
N SER A 4 7.41 -7.57 5.70
CA SER A 4 7.86 -8.36 6.84
C SER A 4 8.32 -9.77 6.47
N SER A 5 7.89 -10.29 5.30
CA SER A 5 8.25 -11.60 4.78
C SER A 5 9.55 -11.55 3.99
N LYS A 6 10.57 -12.25 4.49
CA LYS A 6 11.85 -12.39 3.78
C LYS A 6 11.68 -13.07 2.42
N SER A 7 10.82 -14.08 2.31
CA SER A 7 10.57 -14.80 1.05
C SER A 7 9.90 -13.89 0.02
N SER A 8 8.89 -13.11 0.42
CA SER A 8 8.22 -12.15 -0.46
C SER A 8 9.19 -11.07 -0.94
N THR A 9 10.03 -10.56 -0.03
CA THR A 9 11.05 -9.55 -0.38
C THR A 9 12.10 -10.12 -1.35
N THR A 10 12.52 -11.37 -1.17
CA THR A 10 13.45 -12.03 -2.09
C THR A 10 12.82 -12.19 -3.47
N TRP A 11 11.58 -12.66 -3.53
CA TRP A 11 10.86 -12.82 -4.79
C TRP A 11 10.60 -11.48 -5.49
N ALA A 12 10.25 -10.45 -4.74
CA ALA A 12 10.12 -9.10 -5.30
C ALA A 12 11.43 -8.60 -5.94
N LYS A 13 12.57 -8.89 -5.32
CA LYS A 13 13.88 -8.56 -5.88
C LYS A 13 14.16 -9.33 -7.18
N GLU A 14 13.89 -10.63 -7.20
CA GLU A 14 14.03 -11.46 -8.41
C GLU A 14 13.15 -10.95 -9.55
N ASN A 15 11.90 -10.58 -9.25
CA ASN A 15 10.98 -10.02 -10.23
C ASN A 15 11.46 -8.66 -10.77
N ALA A 16 12.04 -7.81 -9.94
CA ALA A 16 12.63 -6.55 -10.37
C ALA A 16 13.79 -6.78 -11.35
N GLU A 17 14.69 -7.71 -11.03
CA GLU A 17 15.81 -8.10 -11.89
C GLU A 17 15.32 -8.66 -13.24
N LEU A 18 14.31 -9.56 -13.23
CA LEU A 18 13.69 -10.10 -14.44
C LEU A 18 12.98 -9.04 -15.28
N SER A 19 12.52 -7.97 -14.65
CA SER A 19 11.90 -6.81 -15.31
C SER A 19 12.92 -5.79 -15.84
N GLY A 20 14.20 -6.07 -15.71
CA GLY A 20 15.27 -5.19 -16.18
C GLY A 20 15.54 -3.98 -15.28
N LEU A 21 15.00 -3.98 -14.06
CA LEU A 21 15.27 -2.93 -13.08
C LEU A 21 16.62 -3.20 -12.38
N SER A 22 17.43 -2.16 -12.25
CA SER A 22 18.69 -2.27 -11.51
C SER A 22 18.40 -2.50 -10.01
N PRO A 23 19.15 -3.39 -9.32
CA PRO A 23 19.05 -3.56 -7.88
C PRO A 23 19.28 -2.28 -7.06
N GLU A 24 19.93 -1.28 -7.67
CA GLU A 24 20.20 0.02 -7.06
C GLU A 24 19.00 0.96 -7.09
N GLU A 25 18.02 0.72 -7.97
CA GLU A 25 16.84 1.57 -8.13
C GLU A 25 15.77 1.28 -7.07
N ILE A 26 15.77 0.06 -6.49
CA ILE A 26 14.78 -0.34 -5.49
C ILE A 26 15.48 -0.80 -4.22
N ARG A 27 15.23 -0.12 -3.12
CA ARG A 27 15.67 -0.56 -1.80
C ARG A 27 14.69 -1.58 -1.22
N PHE A 28 15.13 -2.82 -1.06
CA PHE A 28 14.35 -3.91 -0.46
C PHE A 28 14.62 -4.02 1.04
N ILE A 29 13.58 -3.95 1.86
CA ILE A 29 13.67 -3.91 3.33
C ILE A 29 12.77 -4.99 3.92
N VAL A 30 13.35 -5.92 4.69
CA VAL A 30 12.61 -6.93 5.46
C VAL A 30 12.33 -6.36 6.85
N GLU A 31 11.14 -5.80 7.05
CA GLU A 31 10.74 -5.19 8.32
C GLU A 31 9.21 -5.06 8.41
N ASP A 32 8.67 -5.08 9.63
CA ASP A 32 7.28 -4.69 9.86
C ASP A 32 7.08 -3.22 9.46
N VAL A 33 6.06 -2.95 8.64
CA VAL A 33 5.80 -1.62 8.09
C VAL A 33 5.59 -0.56 9.17
N ARG A 34 4.96 -0.91 10.30
CA ARG A 34 4.72 0.03 11.41
C ARG A 34 6.02 0.46 12.08
N GLY A 35 6.96 -0.47 12.22
CA GLY A 35 8.30 -0.18 12.75
C GLY A 35 9.09 0.72 11.80
N PHE A 36 9.07 0.39 10.51
CA PHE A 36 9.69 1.18 9.46
C PHE A 36 9.13 2.62 9.44
N VAL A 37 7.81 2.78 9.34
CA VAL A 37 7.14 4.09 9.26
C VAL A 37 7.46 4.96 10.47
N LYS A 38 7.34 4.43 11.70
CA LYS A 38 7.68 5.17 12.93
C LYS A 38 9.15 5.62 12.95
N ARG A 39 10.06 4.81 12.42
CA ARG A 39 11.47 5.18 12.31
C ARG A 39 11.68 6.31 11.31
N GLU A 40 11.04 6.24 10.14
CA GLU A 40 11.16 7.28 9.12
C GLU A 40 10.55 8.61 9.57
N ILE A 41 9.43 8.58 10.30
CA ILE A 41 8.85 9.79 10.93
C ILE A 41 9.88 10.43 11.88
N ARG A 42 10.52 9.65 12.77
CA ARG A 42 11.54 10.19 13.69
C ARG A 42 12.76 10.77 12.97
N ARG A 43 13.04 10.34 11.74
CA ARG A 43 14.11 10.89 10.89
C ARG A 43 13.69 12.13 10.12
N GLY A 44 12.42 12.52 10.18
CA GLY A 44 11.87 13.61 9.39
C GLY A 44 11.79 13.29 7.89
N ALA A 45 11.80 12.01 7.51
CA ALA A 45 11.71 11.61 6.12
C ALA A 45 10.37 12.00 5.50
N LYS A 46 10.37 12.32 4.21
CA LYS A 46 9.18 12.54 3.40
C LYS A 46 9.28 11.75 2.09
N TYR A 47 8.15 11.30 1.62
CA TYR A 47 8.03 10.50 0.41
C TYR A 47 7.06 11.16 -0.57
N ASP A 48 7.45 11.26 -1.83
CA ASP A 48 6.60 11.84 -2.89
C ASP A 48 5.46 10.92 -3.29
N GLY A 49 5.61 9.60 -3.08
CA GLY A 49 4.57 8.62 -3.36
C GLY A 49 4.54 7.50 -2.34
N ILE A 50 3.34 7.09 -1.96
CA ILE A 50 3.11 5.93 -1.10
C ILE A 50 2.15 4.98 -1.80
N LEU A 51 2.60 3.73 -1.99
CA LEU A 51 1.80 2.61 -2.48
C LEU A 51 1.62 1.64 -1.32
N LEU A 52 0.38 1.39 -0.93
CA LEU A 52 0.03 0.55 0.19
C LEU A 52 -0.86 -0.62 -0.27
N ASP A 53 -0.37 -1.83 -0.09
CA ASP A 53 -1.08 -3.08 -0.41
C ASP A 53 -1.12 -4.00 0.82
N PRO A 54 -1.94 -3.68 1.83
CA PRO A 54 -1.99 -4.44 3.06
C PRO A 54 -2.78 -5.74 2.88
N PRO A 55 -2.31 -6.85 3.47
CA PRO A 55 -3.11 -8.07 3.50
C PRO A 55 -4.37 -7.88 4.37
N ALA A 56 -5.43 -8.63 4.09
CA ALA A 56 -6.61 -8.68 4.96
C ALA A 56 -6.25 -9.23 6.35
N PHE A 57 -5.41 -10.27 6.39
CA PHE A 57 -4.91 -10.91 7.60
C PHE A 57 -3.47 -11.39 7.37
N GLY A 58 -2.65 -11.34 8.42
CA GLY A 58 -1.28 -11.83 8.38
C GLY A 58 -0.69 -12.07 9.76
N ARG A 59 0.44 -12.77 9.78
CA ARG A 59 1.30 -12.91 10.96
C ARG A 59 2.70 -12.43 10.63
N GLY A 60 3.23 -11.57 11.45
CA GLY A 60 4.61 -11.10 11.37
C GLY A 60 5.60 -12.15 11.88
N ALA A 61 6.89 -11.90 11.67
CA ALA A 61 7.97 -12.81 12.04
C ALA A 61 8.12 -13.00 13.56
N LYS A 62 7.51 -12.14 14.37
CA LYS A 62 7.49 -12.22 15.85
C LYS A 62 6.09 -12.50 16.39
N ASP A 63 5.28 -13.25 15.63
CA ASP A 63 3.89 -13.58 15.96
C ASP A 63 2.94 -12.37 16.08
N GLU A 64 3.34 -11.19 15.60
CA GLU A 64 2.43 -10.06 15.54
C GLU A 64 1.25 -10.39 14.63
N VAL A 65 0.06 -10.18 15.13
CA VAL A 65 -1.16 -10.39 14.33
C VAL A 65 -1.48 -9.10 13.57
N TRP A 66 -1.66 -9.25 12.28
CA TRP A 66 -2.20 -8.21 11.41
C TRP A 66 -3.66 -8.55 11.10
N LYS A 67 -4.54 -7.65 11.41
CA LYS A 67 -5.93 -7.63 10.97
C LYS A 67 -6.23 -6.25 10.42
N ILE A 68 -6.67 -6.18 9.18
CA ILE A 68 -6.85 -4.90 8.47
C ILE A 68 -7.79 -3.97 9.24
N GLU A 69 -8.83 -4.50 9.89
CA GLU A 69 -9.81 -3.74 10.66
C GLU A 69 -9.20 -3.00 11.85
N GLU A 70 -8.14 -3.57 12.43
CA GLU A 70 -7.50 -3.03 13.63
C GLU A 70 -6.31 -2.11 13.31
N VAL A 71 -5.64 -2.37 12.16
CA VAL A 71 -4.33 -1.80 11.88
C VAL A 71 -4.35 -0.74 10.78
N LEU A 72 -5.30 -0.81 9.83
CA LEU A 72 -5.27 0.05 8.66
C LEU A 72 -5.39 1.54 9.04
N LEU A 73 -6.38 1.93 9.81
CA LEU A 73 -6.59 3.33 10.18
C LEU A 73 -5.38 3.93 10.92
N PRO A 74 -4.85 3.30 12.01
CA PRO A 74 -3.63 3.81 12.65
C PRO A 74 -2.41 3.89 11.71
N LEU A 75 -2.29 2.97 10.76
CA LEU A 75 -1.20 3.02 9.78
C LEU A 75 -1.37 4.19 8.81
N LEU A 76 -2.59 4.44 8.31
CA LEU A 76 -2.87 5.58 7.43
C LEU A 76 -2.53 6.92 8.12
N GLU A 77 -2.85 7.06 9.41
CA GLU A 77 -2.52 8.26 10.21
C GLU A 77 -0.99 8.50 10.25
N LEU A 78 -0.20 7.44 10.45
CA LEU A 78 1.27 7.53 10.40
C LEU A 78 1.78 7.85 8.98
N LEU A 79 1.20 7.21 7.96
CA LEU A 79 1.59 7.43 6.56
C LEU A 79 1.28 8.86 6.09
N ARG A 80 0.24 9.49 6.63
CA ARG A 80 -0.05 10.90 6.37
C ARG A 80 1.12 11.80 6.78
N GLU A 81 1.79 11.46 7.89
CA GLU A 81 2.97 12.21 8.34
C GLU A 81 4.17 12.02 7.41
N LEU A 82 4.26 10.89 6.70
CA LEU A 82 5.36 10.62 5.76
C LEU A 82 5.13 11.16 4.36
N LEU A 83 3.88 11.28 3.92
CA LEU A 83 3.59 11.79 2.58
C LEU A 83 3.98 13.26 2.47
N ALA A 84 4.80 13.58 1.47
CA ALA A 84 5.22 14.95 1.20
C ALA A 84 4.01 15.84 0.90
N ASP A 85 4.07 17.09 1.34
CA ASP A 85 3.07 18.11 1.05
C ASP A 85 3.52 18.98 -0.15
N THR A 86 3.76 18.31 -1.26
CA THR A 86 4.24 18.91 -2.50
C THR A 86 3.28 18.60 -3.66
N PRO A 87 3.18 19.49 -4.66
CA PRO A 87 2.44 19.17 -5.89
C PRO A 87 2.98 17.86 -6.50
N ASN A 88 2.06 17.02 -6.99
CA ASN A 88 2.33 15.70 -7.54
C ASN A 88 2.73 14.61 -6.52
N SER A 89 2.76 14.89 -5.22
CA SER A 89 2.81 13.78 -4.27
C SER A 89 1.52 12.97 -4.35
N PHE A 90 1.63 11.64 -4.22
CA PHE A 90 0.49 10.76 -4.42
C PHE A 90 0.39 9.65 -3.38
N PHE A 91 -0.82 9.15 -3.24
CA PHE A 91 -1.12 7.99 -2.41
C PHE A 91 -1.99 6.99 -3.18
N LEU A 92 -1.67 5.72 -3.08
CA LEU A 92 -2.47 4.61 -3.58
C LEU A 92 -2.62 3.57 -2.47
N LEU A 93 -3.85 3.25 -2.14
CA LEU A 93 -4.23 2.09 -1.33
C LEU A 93 -4.97 1.11 -2.24
N ASN A 94 -4.50 -0.13 -2.27
CA ASN A 94 -5.26 -1.23 -2.83
C ASN A 94 -5.39 -2.35 -1.80
N GLY A 95 -6.34 -3.24 -2.01
CA GLY A 95 -6.53 -4.37 -1.13
C GLY A 95 -7.66 -5.28 -1.57
N TYR A 96 -7.63 -6.47 -1.03
CA TYR A 96 -8.66 -7.47 -1.20
C TYR A 96 -9.04 -8.03 0.18
N ALA A 97 -10.12 -7.49 0.74
CA ALA A 97 -10.61 -7.90 2.05
C ALA A 97 -12.12 -8.15 2.01
N SER A 98 -12.55 -9.32 2.49
CA SER A 98 -13.98 -9.64 2.61
C SER A 98 -14.68 -8.65 3.56
N GLY A 99 -15.86 -8.20 3.17
CA GLY A 99 -16.65 -7.24 3.97
C GLY A 99 -16.31 -5.77 3.73
N TYR A 100 -15.31 -5.47 2.89
CA TYR A 100 -15.00 -4.11 2.46
C TYR A 100 -15.54 -3.82 1.07
N ALA A 101 -15.90 -2.57 0.85
CA ALA A 101 -16.26 -2.03 -0.45
C ALA A 101 -15.32 -0.86 -0.81
N PRO A 102 -15.17 -0.51 -2.09
CA PRO A 102 -14.33 0.63 -2.50
C PRO A 102 -14.67 1.92 -1.76
N LEU A 103 -15.95 2.17 -1.48
CA LEU A 103 -16.42 3.33 -0.72
C LEU A 103 -15.89 3.35 0.73
N SER A 104 -15.74 2.18 1.36
CA SER A 104 -15.18 2.10 2.72
C SER A 104 -13.72 2.57 2.74
N PHE A 105 -12.93 2.17 1.75
CA PHE A 105 -11.53 2.61 1.61
C PHE A 105 -11.46 4.11 1.29
N LEU A 106 -12.35 4.61 0.42
CA LEU A 106 -12.44 6.05 0.14
C LEU A 106 -12.65 6.85 1.42
N GLN A 107 -13.66 6.50 2.21
CA GLN A 107 -13.99 7.22 3.45
C GLN A 107 -12.84 7.20 4.46
N LEU A 108 -12.11 6.08 4.59
CA LEU A 108 -10.91 6.01 5.41
C LEU A 108 -9.82 6.97 4.92
N VAL A 109 -9.53 6.97 3.63
CA VAL A 109 -8.50 7.82 3.03
C VAL A 109 -8.88 9.29 3.12
N GLU A 110 -10.13 9.65 2.82
CA GLU A 110 -10.63 11.02 2.95
C GLU A 110 -10.59 11.52 4.40
N GLY A 111 -10.97 10.68 5.36
CA GLY A 111 -10.93 11.01 6.78
C GLY A 111 -9.52 11.29 7.30
N VAL A 112 -8.49 10.64 6.75
CA VAL A 112 -7.11 10.81 7.18
C VAL A 112 -6.38 11.89 6.38
N PHE A 113 -6.42 11.84 5.05
CA PHE A 113 -5.59 12.68 4.17
C PHE A 113 -6.29 13.95 3.70
N ALA A 114 -7.62 14.00 3.74
CA ALA A 114 -8.46 15.10 3.25
C ALA A 114 -8.03 15.60 1.84
N PRO A 115 -7.89 14.73 0.84
CA PRO A 115 -7.46 15.12 -0.49
C PRO A 115 -8.52 16.01 -1.17
N LYS A 116 -8.11 16.90 -2.07
CA LYS A 116 -9.05 17.73 -2.88
C LYS A 116 -9.97 16.87 -3.76
N SER A 117 -9.46 15.75 -4.24
CA SER A 117 -10.20 14.74 -4.98
C SER A 117 -9.53 13.39 -4.84
N ALA A 118 -10.31 12.33 -4.87
CA ALA A 118 -9.81 10.96 -4.89
C ALA A 118 -10.55 10.14 -5.95
N GLN A 119 -9.86 9.17 -6.53
CA GLN A 119 -10.43 8.16 -7.41
C GLN A 119 -10.48 6.84 -6.66
N TYR A 120 -11.55 6.10 -6.84
CA TYR A 120 -11.73 4.81 -6.20
C TYR A 120 -12.56 3.86 -7.07
N GLY A 121 -12.44 2.57 -6.85
CA GLY A 121 -13.19 1.59 -7.60
C GLY A 121 -12.69 0.17 -7.39
N GLU A 122 -13.20 -0.72 -8.23
CA GLU A 122 -12.75 -2.11 -8.32
C GLU A 122 -11.58 -2.24 -9.29
N MET A 123 -10.62 -3.07 -8.93
CA MET A 123 -9.60 -3.57 -9.85
C MET A 123 -10.15 -4.79 -10.58
N ARG A 124 -9.95 -4.85 -11.90
CA ARG A 124 -10.48 -5.91 -12.75
C ARG A 124 -9.45 -6.36 -13.75
N ILE A 125 -9.43 -7.65 -14.02
CA ILE A 125 -8.60 -8.27 -15.07
C ILE A 125 -9.54 -8.75 -16.17
N ALA A 126 -9.37 -8.21 -17.39
CA ALA A 126 -10.13 -8.64 -18.54
C ALA A 126 -9.68 -10.03 -19.02
N GLU A 127 -10.62 -10.92 -19.31
CA GLU A 127 -10.35 -12.19 -19.94
C GLU A 127 -10.11 -12.01 -21.45
N SER A 128 -9.03 -12.59 -21.96
CA SER A 128 -8.73 -12.51 -23.38
C SER A 128 -9.82 -13.18 -24.24
N GLY A 129 -10.34 -12.45 -25.22
CA GLY A 129 -11.30 -12.98 -26.20
C GLY A 129 -12.75 -13.07 -25.71
N THR A 130 -13.08 -12.48 -24.58
CA THR A 130 -14.46 -12.39 -24.06
C THR A 130 -14.73 -11.02 -23.44
N GLU A 131 -16.00 -10.76 -23.09
CA GLU A 131 -16.41 -9.56 -22.33
C GLU A 131 -16.38 -9.78 -20.80
N ARG A 132 -15.83 -10.90 -20.34
CA ARG A 132 -15.79 -11.21 -18.91
C ARG A 132 -14.62 -10.52 -18.24
N GLU A 133 -14.85 -10.09 -16.98
CA GLU A 133 -13.83 -9.50 -16.12
C GLU A 133 -13.76 -10.24 -14.80
N LEU A 134 -12.55 -10.43 -14.28
CA LEU A 134 -12.30 -11.00 -12.96
C LEU A 134 -12.09 -9.84 -11.95
N PRO A 135 -12.95 -9.68 -10.94
CA PRO A 135 -12.68 -8.76 -9.84
C PRO A 135 -11.44 -9.23 -9.06
N CYS A 136 -10.46 -8.35 -8.88
CA CYS A 136 -9.20 -8.69 -8.22
C CYS A 136 -8.82 -7.74 -7.07
N GLY A 137 -9.80 -7.00 -6.58
CA GLY A 137 -9.63 -6.11 -5.42
C GLY A 137 -10.26 -4.74 -5.62
N MET A 138 -9.91 -3.83 -4.75
CA MET A 138 -10.37 -2.45 -4.77
C MET A 138 -9.19 -1.49 -4.61
N TYR A 139 -9.38 -0.25 -5.02
CA TYR A 139 -8.36 0.78 -4.88
C TYR A 139 -8.96 2.14 -4.50
N VAL A 140 -8.13 2.94 -3.86
CA VAL A 140 -8.32 4.39 -3.71
C VAL A 140 -7.00 5.08 -4.00
N ARG A 141 -7.03 6.14 -4.78
CA ARG A 141 -5.84 6.94 -5.07
C ARG A 141 -6.14 8.43 -5.13
N PHE A 142 -5.16 9.24 -4.78
CA PHE A 142 -5.18 10.68 -5.03
C PHE A 142 -3.80 11.20 -5.38
N VAL A 143 -3.77 12.38 -6.01
CA VAL A 143 -2.58 13.20 -6.23
C VAL A 143 -2.87 14.58 -5.63
N ARG A 144 -1.89 15.21 -5.00
CA ARG A 144 -1.99 16.57 -4.42
C ARG A 144 -1.78 17.66 -5.45
#